data_5de2433bf7c6ecc0af281bcd4d19fcb4
#
_entry.id   5de2433bf7c6ecc0af281bcd4d19fcb4
#
_cell.length_a   1.000
_cell.length_b   1.000
_cell.length_c   1.000
_cell.angle_alpha   90.00
_cell.angle_beta   90.00
_cell.angle_gamma   90.00
#
_symmetry.space_group_name_H-M   'P 1'
#
loop_
_entity.id
_entity.type
_entity.pdbx_description
1 polymer ?
#
loop_
_entity_poly.entity_id
_entity_poly.type
_entity_poly.pdbx_seq_one_letter_code
_entity_poly.pdbx_strand_id
1 'polypeptide(L)'
;MGGFSSEYRISINSGNVVYKNLDRSKYNPYRVHILQKEWFIIGENDTPYPINRSNFTVTIDGQLITFDCVFNTIHGTPGENGLLQAYLELLDIPQTSCDFYQSALTFNKRDLISVLKPFGIKTAENYFVDKGDEVDPDEIIAKVGLPCFVKANKAGSSFGITKVKSRDQIIPATKFAFKEDNEIIIESFLDGTEVSVGVITYNNEILALPVTEIVSENEFFDYEAKYLGKSQEITPARISEEQTKKVQEIAKLIYRKLKMKGFSRSEFIFHNNEPHFIEMNTNPGLSEASILPQQAQAAGISLKELFGSAIETALKA
;
A
#
# COMPACT_ATOMS: atom_id res chain seq x y z
N MET A 1 -13.66 -5.73 -2.58
CA MET A 1 -12.68 -5.88 -3.68
C MET A 1 -13.09 -5.04 -4.88
N GLY A 2 -12.23 -4.88 -5.90
CA GLY A 2 -12.52 -4.06 -7.07
C GLY A 2 -11.74 -2.75 -7.06
N GLY A 3 -12.42 -1.62 -6.94
CA GLY A 3 -11.81 -0.29 -6.98
C GLY A 3 -11.97 0.40 -8.32
N PHE A 4 -11.45 1.64 -8.40
CA PHE A 4 -11.59 2.54 -9.55
C PHE A 4 -10.26 2.78 -10.28
N SER A 5 -9.18 2.18 -9.75
CA SER A 5 -7.82 2.32 -10.28
C SER A 5 -7.48 1.23 -11.31
N SER A 6 -6.36 1.39 -11.98
CA SER A 6 -5.76 0.38 -12.86
C SER A 6 -5.39 -0.93 -12.14
N GLU A 7 -5.35 -0.91 -10.80
CA GLU A 7 -5.04 -2.06 -9.95
C GLU A 7 -6.26 -2.97 -9.65
N TYR A 8 -7.39 -2.76 -10.32
CA TYR A 8 -8.63 -3.52 -10.16
C TYR A 8 -8.42 -5.04 -10.13
N ARG A 9 -7.63 -5.59 -11.06
CA ARG A 9 -7.37 -7.04 -11.13
C ARG A 9 -6.61 -7.56 -9.92
N ILE A 10 -5.65 -6.78 -9.42
CA ILE A 10 -4.86 -7.13 -8.23
C ILE A 10 -5.77 -7.17 -7.00
N SER A 11 -6.66 -6.18 -6.88
CA SER A 11 -7.69 -6.11 -5.84
C SER A 11 -8.61 -7.33 -5.84
N ILE A 12 -9.10 -7.75 -7.02
CA ILE A 12 -9.94 -8.94 -7.16
C ILE A 12 -9.18 -10.20 -6.75
N ASN A 13 -7.93 -10.35 -7.19
CA ASN A 13 -7.10 -11.50 -6.83
C ASN A 13 -6.87 -11.55 -5.31
N SER A 14 -6.47 -10.45 -4.69
CA SER A 14 -6.30 -10.34 -3.24
C SER A 14 -7.58 -10.71 -2.49
N GLY A 15 -8.74 -10.16 -2.91
CA GLY A 15 -10.03 -10.48 -2.31
C GLY A 15 -10.43 -11.95 -2.43
N ASN A 16 -10.14 -12.60 -3.56
CA ASN A 16 -10.41 -14.01 -3.75
C ASN A 16 -9.52 -14.90 -2.86
N VAL A 17 -8.24 -14.52 -2.67
CA VAL A 17 -7.34 -15.25 -1.76
C VAL A 17 -7.80 -15.12 -0.31
N VAL A 18 -8.19 -13.92 0.12
CA VAL A 18 -8.78 -13.72 1.46
C VAL A 18 -10.05 -14.57 1.61
N TYR A 19 -10.99 -14.46 0.66
CA TYR A 19 -12.24 -15.21 0.67
C TYR A 19 -12.01 -16.72 0.80
N LYS A 20 -11.03 -17.27 0.08
CA LYS A 20 -10.69 -18.70 0.10
C LYS A 20 -10.07 -19.16 1.42
N ASN A 21 -9.25 -18.33 2.05
CA ASN A 21 -8.46 -18.70 3.23
C ASN A 21 -9.11 -18.33 4.57
N LEU A 22 -10.23 -17.60 4.59
CA LEU A 22 -10.95 -17.32 5.83
C LEU A 22 -11.55 -18.57 6.47
N ASP A 23 -11.50 -18.63 7.80
CA ASP A 23 -12.07 -19.74 8.59
C ASP A 23 -13.59 -19.77 8.53
N ARG A 24 -14.15 -20.70 7.75
CA ARG A 24 -15.59 -20.88 7.58
C ARG A 24 -16.34 -21.35 8.83
N SER A 25 -15.64 -21.82 9.84
CA SER A 25 -16.26 -22.12 11.12
C SER A 25 -16.51 -20.87 11.98
N LYS A 26 -15.81 -19.74 11.66
CA LYS A 26 -15.93 -18.47 12.39
C LYS A 26 -16.62 -17.38 11.56
N TYR A 27 -16.41 -17.37 10.24
CA TYR A 27 -16.81 -16.29 9.36
C TYR A 27 -17.69 -16.78 8.21
N ASN A 28 -18.68 -15.97 7.85
CA ASN A 28 -19.49 -16.13 6.64
C ASN A 28 -19.19 -14.98 5.65
N PRO A 29 -18.13 -15.08 4.82
CA PRO A 29 -17.69 -13.99 3.98
C PRO A 29 -18.48 -13.87 2.68
N TYR A 30 -18.69 -12.65 2.26
CA TYR A 30 -19.26 -12.25 0.98
C TYR A 30 -18.26 -11.47 0.16
N ARG A 31 -18.22 -11.69 -1.17
CA ARG A 31 -17.36 -10.96 -2.09
C ARG A 31 -18.08 -9.73 -2.62
N VAL A 32 -17.87 -8.58 -1.99
CA VAL A 32 -18.45 -7.31 -2.41
C VAL A 32 -17.56 -6.66 -3.45
N HIS A 33 -18.08 -6.43 -4.64
CA HIS A 33 -17.44 -5.68 -5.70
C HIS A 33 -17.84 -4.21 -5.60
N ILE A 34 -16.84 -3.35 -5.41
CA ILE A 34 -17.01 -1.89 -5.31
C ILE A 34 -16.42 -1.28 -6.59
N LEU A 35 -17.29 -0.85 -7.49
CA LEU A 35 -16.93 -0.20 -8.73
C LEU A 35 -17.41 1.25 -8.74
N GLN A 36 -16.91 2.07 -9.63
CA GLN A 36 -17.24 3.50 -9.65
C GLN A 36 -18.75 3.78 -9.76
N LYS A 37 -19.45 3.00 -10.55
CA LYS A 37 -20.89 3.19 -10.80
C LYS A 37 -21.79 2.29 -9.98
N GLU A 38 -21.33 1.10 -9.65
CA GLU A 38 -22.15 0.05 -9.02
C GLU A 38 -21.39 -0.73 -7.95
N TRP A 39 -22.11 -1.13 -6.91
CA TRP A 39 -21.60 -1.98 -5.85
C TRP A 39 -22.51 -3.19 -5.73
N PHE A 40 -21.95 -4.39 -5.74
CA PHE A 40 -22.74 -5.62 -5.74
C PHE A 40 -21.98 -6.80 -5.14
N ILE A 41 -22.71 -7.81 -4.73
CA ILE A 41 -22.20 -9.16 -4.43
C ILE A 41 -22.48 -10.04 -5.64
N ILE A 42 -21.52 -10.88 -6.01
CA ILE A 42 -21.76 -11.98 -6.93
C ILE A 42 -22.20 -13.19 -6.09
N GLY A 43 -23.46 -13.57 -6.23
CA GLY A 43 -24.03 -14.75 -5.62
C GLY A 43 -23.74 -16.03 -6.39
N GLU A 44 -24.43 -17.09 -6.04
CA GLU A 44 -24.42 -18.34 -6.81
C GLU A 44 -24.97 -18.09 -8.22
N ASN A 45 -24.44 -18.84 -9.20
CA ASN A 45 -24.78 -18.70 -10.63
C ASN A 45 -24.52 -17.30 -11.22
N ASP A 46 -23.49 -16.59 -10.72
CA ASP A 46 -23.10 -15.26 -11.20
C ASP A 46 -24.19 -14.17 -11.14
N THR A 47 -25.22 -14.38 -10.31
CA THR A 47 -26.29 -13.40 -10.11
C THR A 47 -25.76 -12.21 -9.30
N PRO A 48 -25.85 -10.96 -9.82
CA PRO A 48 -25.42 -9.78 -9.07
C PRO A 48 -26.54 -9.33 -8.11
N TYR A 49 -26.22 -9.16 -6.83
CA TYR A 49 -27.10 -8.57 -5.82
C TYR A 49 -26.58 -7.17 -5.47
N PRO A 50 -27.33 -6.09 -5.77
CA PRO A 50 -26.86 -4.74 -5.56
C PRO A 50 -26.78 -4.40 -4.06
N ILE A 51 -25.69 -3.72 -3.68
CA ILE A 51 -25.50 -3.16 -2.34
C ILE A 51 -26.31 -1.88 -2.22
N ASN A 52 -27.10 -1.76 -1.15
CA ASN A 52 -27.69 -0.49 -0.74
C ASN A 52 -26.60 0.42 -0.18
N ARG A 53 -26.19 1.43 -0.96
CA ARG A 53 -25.08 2.34 -0.62
C ARG A 53 -25.41 3.33 0.49
N SER A 54 -26.67 3.43 0.94
CA SER A 54 -27.04 4.32 2.05
C SER A 54 -26.71 3.72 3.42
N ASN A 55 -26.63 2.38 3.52
CA ASN A 55 -26.42 1.66 4.78
C ASN A 55 -25.54 0.40 4.64
N PHE A 56 -24.94 0.19 3.47
CA PHE A 56 -24.08 -0.95 3.15
C PHE A 56 -24.72 -2.31 3.43
N THR A 57 -25.97 -2.50 3.03
CA THR A 57 -26.70 -3.77 3.16
C THR A 57 -27.00 -4.37 1.78
N VAL A 58 -27.38 -5.64 1.75
CA VAL A 58 -27.82 -6.33 0.54
C VAL A 58 -29.00 -7.24 0.85
N THR A 59 -29.93 -7.40 -0.10
CA THR A 59 -30.99 -8.42 -0.01
C THR A 59 -30.65 -9.57 -0.96
N ILE A 60 -30.46 -10.77 -0.40
CA ILE A 60 -30.18 -12.00 -1.14
C ILE A 60 -31.37 -12.94 -0.91
N ASP A 61 -32.04 -13.36 -1.96
CA ASP A 61 -33.20 -14.28 -1.92
C ASP A 61 -34.26 -13.87 -0.90
N GLY A 62 -34.51 -12.55 -0.80
CA GLY A 62 -35.49 -11.97 0.13
C GLY A 62 -34.99 -11.77 1.57
N GLN A 63 -33.78 -12.23 1.89
CA GLN A 63 -33.17 -12.03 3.21
C GLN A 63 -32.27 -10.80 3.21
N LEU A 64 -32.47 -9.88 4.16
CA LEU A 64 -31.59 -8.74 4.40
C LEU A 64 -30.32 -9.22 5.09
N ILE A 65 -29.17 -8.91 4.49
CA ILE A 65 -27.82 -9.17 5.03
C ILE A 65 -27.18 -7.85 5.44
N THR A 66 -26.68 -7.81 6.66
CA THR A 66 -25.80 -6.76 7.21
C THR A 66 -24.39 -7.33 7.43
N PHE A 67 -23.39 -6.49 7.53
CA PHE A 67 -22.01 -6.91 7.68
C PHE A 67 -21.43 -6.45 9.01
N ASP A 68 -20.85 -7.38 9.77
CA ASP A 68 -20.19 -7.10 11.06
C ASP A 68 -18.81 -6.46 10.85
N CYS A 69 -18.14 -6.75 9.72
CA CYS A 69 -16.82 -6.24 9.41
C CYS A 69 -16.58 -6.25 7.89
N VAL A 70 -15.81 -5.28 7.40
CA VAL A 70 -15.35 -5.24 6.01
C VAL A 70 -13.86 -5.54 5.95
N PHE A 71 -13.49 -6.60 5.21
CA PHE A 71 -12.11 -6.86 4.85
C PHE A 71 -11.79 -6.12 3.55
N ASN A 72 -11.04 -5.02 3.66
CA ASN A 72 -10.68 -4.20 2.51
C ASN A 72 -9.48 -4.77 1.77
N THR A 73 -9.65 -5.05 0.47
CA THR A 73 -8.58 -5.52 -0.44
C THR A 73 -8.46 -4.64 -1.67
N ILE A 74 -9.02 -3.41 -1.62
CA ILE A 74 -9.01 -2.50 -2.77
C ILE A 74 -7.71 -1.72 -2.80
N HIS A 75 -6.94 -1.93 -3.87
CA HIS A 75 -5.73 -1.15 -4.17
C HIS A 75 -6.10 0.16 -4.88
N GLY A 76 -5.46 1.25 -4.47
CA GLY A 76 -5.78 2.59 -4.96
C GLY A 76 -7.15 3.08 -4.48
N THR A 77 -7.78 3.93 -5.28
CA THR A 77 -9.09 4.53 -4.97
C THR A 77 -10.22 3.52 -5.13
N PRO A 78 -11.20 3.43 -4.17
CA PRO A 78 -11.35 4.20 -2.94
C PRO A 78 -10.73 3.54 -1.69
N GLY A 79 -9.98 2.45 -1.84
CA GLY A 79 -9.56 1.57 -0.73
C GLY A 79 -8.31 2.04 0.01
N GLU A 80 -7.43 2.82 -0.63
CA GLU A 80 -6.18 3.29 -0.03
C GLU A 80 -6.15 4.80 0.25
N ASN A 81 -7.05 5.57 -0.36
CA ASN A 81 -7.07 7.03 -0.23
C ASN A 81 -8.01 7.55 0.88
N GLY A 82 -8.52 6.68 1.75
CA GLY A 82 -9.37 7.04 2.89
C GLY A 82 -10.87 7.12 2.58
N LEU A 83 -11.30 7.15 1.32
CA LEU A 83 -12.71 7.35 0.98
C LEU A 83 -13.61 6.20 1.44
N LEU A 84 -13.20 4.95 1.22
CA LEU A 84 -13.97 3.79 1.67
C LEU A 84 -13.98 3.70 3.19
N GLN A 85 -12.86 3.97 3.83
CA GLN A 85 -12.73 3.95 5.29
C GLN A 85 -13.65 4.99 5.93
N ALA A 86 -13.67 6.24 5.43
CA ALA A 86 -14.56 7.30 5.91
C ALA A 86 -16.04 6.93 5.73
N TYR A 87 -16.41 6.34 4.59
CA TYR A 87 -17.76 5.87 4.34
C TYR A 87 -18.19 4.79 5.33
N LEU A 88 -17.34 3.79 5.61
CA LEU A 88 -17.64 2.71 6.56
C LEU A 88 -17.70 3.24 8.00
N GLU A 89 -16.82 4.17 8.38
CA GLU A 89 -16.84 4.81 9.70
C GLU A 89 -18.14 5.59 9.96
N LEU A 90 -18.67 6.31 8.94
CA LEU A 90 -19.97 6.99 9.05
C LEU A 90 -21.14 6.02 9.25
N LEU A 91 -20.97 4.75 8.92
CA LEU A 91 -21.97 3.70 9.09
C LEU A 91 -21.70 2.80 10.32
N ASP A 92 -20.71 3.12 11.13
CA ASP A 92 -20.27 2.30 12.28
C ASP A 92 -19.92 0.85 11.88
N ILE A 93 -19.37 0.66 10.67
CA ILE A 93 -18.97 -0.67 10.18
C ILE A 93 -17.46 -0.84 10.36
N PRO A 94 -17.00 -1.75 11.24
CA PRO A 94 -15.60 -2.08 11.40
C PRO A 94 -14.93 -2.52 10.09
N GLN A 95 -13.66 -2.17 9.89
CA GLN A 95 -12.91 -2.57 8.70
C GLN A 95 -11.43 -2.85 9.03
N THR A 96 -10.78 -3.69 8.21
CA THR A 96 -9.45 -4.24 8.51
C THR A 96 -8.27 -3.34 8.17
N SER A 97 -8.47 -2.24 7.43
CA SER A 97 -7.41 -1.28 7.10
C SER A 97 -7.20 -0.27 8.24
N CYS A 98 -6.21 0.61 8.11
CA CYS A 98 -6.12 1.80 8.95
C CYS A 98 -7.29 2.76 8.72
N ASP A 99 -7.45 3.74 9.61
CA ASP A 99 -8.53 4.72 9.55
C ASP A 99 -8.41 5.63 8.30
N PHE A 100 -9.47 6.39 7.99
CA PHE A 100 -9.52 7.21 6.79
C PHE A 100 -8.38 8.23 6.70
N TYR A 101 -8.01 8.85 7.83
CA TYR A 101 -6.95 9.85 7.87
C TYR A 101 -5.58 9.23 7.57
N GLN A 102 -5.25 8.10 8.20
CA GLN A 102 -4.00 7.40 7.96
C GLN A 102 -3.92 6.87 6.53
N SER A 103 -5.02 6.36 5.99
CA SER A 103 -5.09 5.93 4.59
C SER A 103 -4.80 7.09 3.63
N ALA A 104 -5.48 8.23 3.81
CA ALA A 104 -5.27 9.40 2.97
C ALA A 104 -3.84 9.95 3.10
N LEU A 105 -3.30 10.00 4.33
CA LEU A 105 -1.94 10.47 4.60
C LEU A 105 -0.87 9.57 3.95
N THR A 106 -1.00 8.25 4.12
CA THR A 106 0.01 7.30 3.59
C THR A 106 -0.04 7.17 2.07
N PHE A 107 -1.19 7.41 1.45
CA PHE A 107 -1.35 7.44 0.01
C PHE A 107 -0.73 8.69 -0.64
N ASN A 108 -0.54 9.78 0.12
CA ASN A 108 0.10 11.01 -0.29
C ASN A 108 1.58 11.00 0.13
N LYS A 109 2.49 10.73 -0.81
CA LYS A 109 3.94 10.60 -0.52
C LYS A 109 4.53 11.87 0.09
N ARG A 110 4.17 13.05 -0.43
CA ARG A 110 4.68 14.36 0.03
C ARG A 110 4.28 14.64 1.48
N ASP A 111 3.00 14.40 1.81
CA ASP A 111 2.48 14.63 3.15
C ASP A 111 3.08 13.62 4.13
N LEU A 112 3.16 12.34 3.74
CA LEU A 112 3.72 11.29 4.57
C LEU A 112 5.17 11.57 4.97
N ILE A 113 6.05 11.87 4.01
CA ILE A 113 7.46 12.18 4.34
C ILE A 113 7.59 13.45 5.18
N SER A 114 6.73 14.47 4.95
CA SER A 114 6.70 15.69 5.74
C SER A 114 6.31 15.42 7.19
N VAL A 115 5.33 14.54 7.43
CA VAL A 115 4.91 14.12 8.77
C VAL A 115 5.96 13.22 9.45
N LEU A 116 6.69 12.40 8.69
CA LEU A 116 7.71 11.50 9.25
C LEU A 116 9.02 12.20 9.62
N LYS A 117 9.34 13.31 8.98
CA LYS A 117 10.58 14.07 9.21
C LYS A 117 10.83 14.45 10.67
N PRO A 118 9.85 14.99 11.45
CA PRO A 118 10.03 15.30 12.86
C PRO A 118 10.37 14.09 13.76
N PHE A 119 10.08 12.87 13.31
CA PHE A 119 10.41 11.64 14.03
C PHE A 119 11.80 11.10 13.71
N GLY A 120 12.60 11.83 12.92
CA GLY A 120 13.96 11.46 12.55
C GLY A 120 14.03 10.35 11.50
N ILE A 121 12.94 10.09 10.77
CA ILE A 121 12.94 9.12 9.68
C ILE A 121 13.67 9.71 8.49
N LYS A 122 14.72 9.02 8.04
CA LYS A 122 15.50 9.42 6.87
C LYS A 122 14.72 9.13 5.59
N THR A 123 14.72 10.07 4.66
CA THR A 123 14.13 9.95 3.31
C THR A 123 15.14 10.48 2.29
N ALA A 124 14.88 10.29 1.02
CA ALA A 124 15.61 10.97 -0.04
C ALA A 124 15.43 12.51 0.09
N GLU A 125 16.43 13.27 -0.37
CA GLU A 125 16.22 14.72 -0.60
C GLU A 125 15.14 14.87 -1.65
N ASN A 126 14.24 15.85 -1.46
CA ASN A 126 13.05 15.95 -2.29
C ASN A 126 12.72 17.37 -2.69
N TYR A 127 12.03 17.52 -3.82
CA TYR A 127 11.50 18.74 -4.38
C TYR A 127 10.05 18.50 -4.83
N PHE A 128 9.13 19.40 -4.44
CA PHE A 128 7.71 19.30 -4.75
C PHE A 128 7.34 20.25 -5.87
N VAL A 129 6.50 19.80 -6.78
CA VAL A 129 5.99 20.63 -7.88
C VAL A 129 4.50 20.37 -8.04
N ASP A 130 3.71 21.43 -8.16
CA ASP A 130 2.29 21.37 -8.44
C ASP A 130 2.02 21.67 -9.91
N LYS A 131 0.94 21.16 -10.44
CA LYS A 131 0.57 21.38 -11.83
C LYS A 131 0.24 22.85 -12.07
N GLY A 132 1.02 23.49 -12.90
CA GLY A 132 0.93 24.92 -13.21
C GLY A 132 2.09 25.74 -12.64
N ASP A 133 2.90 25.16 -11.77
CA ASP A 133 4.14 25.79 -11.30
C ASP A 133 5.15 25.92 -12.45
N GLU A 134 6.01 26.92 -12.36
CA GLU A 134 7.20 27.01 -13.19
C GLU A 134 8.21 25.93 -12.74
N VAL A 135 8.67 25.11 -13.69
CA VAL A 135 9.61 24.05 -13.42
C VAL A 135 11.00 24.48 -13.84
N ASP A 136 11.87 24.80 -12.86
CA ASP A 136 13.28 25.12 -13.12
C ASP A 136 14.16 23.88 -12.90
N PRO A 137 14.70 23.27 -13.97
CA PRO A 137 15.58 22.10 -13.85
C PRO A 137 16.85 22.37 -13.06
N ASP A 138 17.40 23.58 -13.06
CA ASP A 138 18.65 23.88 -12.39
C ASP A 138 18.43 23.99 -10.86
N GLU A 139 17.30 24.57 -10.43
CA GLU A 139 16.90 24.58 -9.02
C GLU A 139 16.65 23.15 -8.50
N ILE A 140 15.94 22.34 -9.27
CA ILE A 140 15.66 20.93 -8.94
C ILE A 140 16.97 20.17 -8.77
N ILE A 141 17.89 20.26 -9.75
CA ILE A 141 19.18 19.57 -9.71
C ILE A 141 20.03 20.06 -8.53
N ALA A 142 20.05 21.35 -8.24
CA ALA A 142 20.75 21.88 -7.09
C ALA A 142 20.24 21.29 -5.77
N LYS A 143 18.94 20.95 -5.68
CA LYS A 143 18.31 20.38 -4.49
C LYS A 143 18.47 18.87 -4.37
N VAL A 144 18.19 18.11 -5.44
CA VAL A 144 18.09 16.64 -5.38
C VAL A 144 19.26 15.92 -6.07
N GLY A 145 20.04 16.62 -6.88
CA GLY A 145 21.13 16.05 -7.67
C GLY A 145 20.64 15.22 -8.86
N LEU A 146 21.61 14.60 -9.55
CA LEU A 146 21.37 13.61 -10.62
C LEU A 146 22.19 12.34 -10.33
N PRO A 147 21.65 11.15 -10.65
CA PRO A 147 20.29 10.91 -11.14
C PRO A 147 19.25 11.20 -10.06
N CYS A 148 17.99 11.47 -10.50
CA CYS A 148 16.87 11.63 -9.60
C CYS A 148 15.62 10.89 -10.13
N PHE A 149 14.61 10.74 -9.29
CA PHE A 149 13.31 10.18 -9.70
C PHE A 149 12.24 11.25 -9.69
N VAL A 150 11.47 11.33 -10.77
CA VAL A 150 10.24 12.12 -10.84
C VAL A 150 9.07 11.17 -10.70
N LYS A 151 8.16 11.44 -9.74
CA LYS A 151 7.06 10.54 -9.38
C LYS A 151 5.75 11.31 -9.22
N ALA A 152 4.64 10.72 -9.64
CA ALA A 152 3.31 11.17 -9.22
C ALA A 152 3.15 11.00 -7.69
N ASN A 153 2.51 11.95 -7.03
CA ASN A 153 2.40 11.97 -5.57
C ASN A 153 1.46 10.86 -5.06
N LYS A 154 0.28 10.73 -5.65
CA LYS A 154 -0.81 9.82 -5.25
C LYS A 154 -1.06 8.73 -6.29
N ALA A 155 -0.01 7.98 -6.63
CA ALA A 155 -0.09 6.86 -7.56
C ALA A 155 0.61 5.63 -6.98
N GLY A 156 0.02 4.45 -7.22
CA GLY A 156 0.58 3.15 -6.89
C GLY A 156 1.29 2.50 -8.08
N SER A 157 1.80 1.26 -7.88
CA SER A 157 2.33 0.38 -8.93
C SER A 157 3.36 1.01 -9.87
N SER A 158 4.13 2.00 -9.39
CA SER A 158 5.15 2.73 -10.15
C SER A 158 4.63 3.49 -11.39
N PHE A 159 3.32 3.78 -11.47
CA PHE A 159 2.78 4.63 -12.53
C PHE A 159 3.30 6.07 -12.40
N GLY A 160 3.66 6.67 -13.53
CA GLY A 160 4.15 8.05 -13.58
C GLY A 160 5.56 8.25 -12.99
N ILE A 161 6.36 7.18 -12.83
CA ILE A 161 7.75 7.26 -12.35
C ILE A 161 8.71 7.32 -13.54
N THR A 162 9.69 8.22 -13.44
CA THR A 162 10.79 8.33 -14.41
C THR A 162 12.12 8.52 -13.67
N LYS A 163 13.14 7.70 -13.95
CA LYS A 163 14.52 7.95 -13.55
C LYS A 163 15.15 8.93 -14.53
N VAL A 164 15.53 10.08 -14.02
CA VAL A 164 16.14 11.20 -14.77
C VAL A 164 17.65 11.18 -14.56
N LYS A 165 18.42 11.12 -15.64
CA LYS A 165 19.88 11.06 -15.62
C LYS A 165 20.57 12.33 -16.12
N SER A 166 19.81 13.21 -16.77
CA SER A 166 20.32 14.47 -17.34
C SER A 166 19.29 15.59 -17.25
N ARG A 167 19.76 16.83 -17.26
CA ARG A 167 18.95 18.05 -17.13
C ARG A 167 17.78 18.13 -18.10
N ASP A 168 18.00 17.75 -19.34
CA ASP A 168 16.99 17.83 -20.43
C ASP A 168 15.83 16.85 -20.25
N GLN A 169 15.99 15.81 -19.40
CA GLN A 169 14.96 14.84 -19.10
C GLN A 169 13.95 15.32 -18.05
N ILE A 170 14.27 16.35 -17.25
CA ILE A 170 13.39 16.79 -16.13
C ILE A 170 12.02 17.24 -16.63
N ILE A 171 11.96 18.17 -17.61
CA ILE A 171 10.70 18.67 -18.15
C ILE A 171 9.83 17.57 -18.78
N PRO A 172 10.37 16.68 -19.65
CA PRO A 172 9.59 15.53 -20.12
C PRO A 172 9.07 14.62 -19.01
N ALA A 173 9.89 14.34 -17.98
CA ALA A 173 9.52 13.48 -16.85
C ALA A 173 8.41 14.12 -16.00
N THR A 174 8.47 15.43 -15.71
CA THR A 174 7.41 16.13 -14.98
C THR A 174 6.09 16.11 -15.74
N LYS A 175 6.13 16.36 -17.07
CA LYS A 175 4.95 16.25 -17.93
C LYS A 175 4.36 14.84 -17.96
N PHE A 176 5.19 13.82 -17.87
CA PHE A 176 4.74 12.43 -17.80
C PHE A 176 4.05 12.15 -16.48
N ALA A 177 4.67 12.51 -15.34
CA ALA A 177 4.09 12.31 -14.01
C ALA A 177 2.78 13.09 -13.80
N PHE A 178 2.64 14.30 -14.37
CA PHE A 178 1.41 15.07 -14.35
C PHE A 178 0.22 14.50 -15.15
N LYS A 179 0.41 13.39 -15.85
CA LYS A 179 -0.73 12.63 -16.41
C LYS A 179 -1.45 11.80 -15.36
N GLU A 180 -0.73 11.42 -14.29
CA GLU A 180 -1.24 10.56 -13.22
C GLU A 180 -1.77 11.37 -12.02
N ASP A 181 -1.11 12.49 -11.65
CA ASP A 181 -1.51 13.35 -10.53
C ASP A 181 -1.20 14.83 -10.83
N ASN A 182 -1.91 15.73 -10.16
CA ASN A 182 -1.65 17.17 -10.22
C ASN A 182 -0.52 17.62 -9.28
N GLU A 183 -0.03 16.75 -8.46
CA GLU A 183 1.09 16.93 -7.54
C GLU A 183 2.17 15.89 -7.85
N ILE A 184 3.43 16.31 -7.91
CA ILE A 184 4.54 15.40 -8.13
C ILE A 184 5.64 15.63 -7.09
N ILE A 185 6.41 14.58 -6.84
CA ILE A 185 7.60 14.60 -6.01
C ILE A 185 8.81 14.23 -6.85
N ILE A 186 9.90 14.98 -6.67
CA ILE A 186 11.19 14.68 -7.30
C ILE A 186 12.16 14.33 -6.17
N GLU A 187 12.79 13.16 -6.24
CA GLU A 187 13.62 12.63 -5.16
C GLU A 187 15.02 12.29 -5.66
N SER A 188 16.03 12.56 -4.81
CA SER A 188 17.39 12.12 -5.06
C SER A 188 17.46 10.59 -5.22
N PHE A 189 18.37 10.13 -6.07
CA PHE A 189 18.63 8.69 -6.21
C PHE A 189 19.33 8.17 -4.94
N LEU A 190 18.77 7.11 -4.39
CA LEU A 190 19.38 6.36 -3.30
C LEU A 190 20.01 5.09 -3.88
N ASP A 191 21.34 5.01 -3.85
CA ASP A 191 22.07 3.80 -4.25
C ASP A 191 22.16 2.86 -3.05
N GLY A 192 21.67 1.61 -3.20
CA GLY A 192 21.68 0.66 -2.12
C GLY A 192 20.69 -0.50 -2.27
N THR A 193 20.58 -1.30 -1.22
CA THR A 193 19.70 -2.46 -1.17
C THR A 193 18.27 -2.02 -0.82
N GLU A 194 17.33 -2.33 -1.70
CA GLU A 194 15.89 -2.11 -1.46
C GLU A 194 15.30 -3.24 -0.63
N VAL A 195 14.57 -2.88 0.41
CA VAL A 195 13.90 -3.84 1.31
C VAL A 195 12.49 -3.40 1.64
N SER A 196 11.63 -4.39 1.88
CA SER A 196 10.25 -4.21 2.28
C SER A 196 10.00 -4.84 3.65
N VAL A 197 9.29 -4.12 4.54
CA VAL A 197 8.99 -4.56 5.90
C VAL A 197 7.48 -4.49 6.14
N GLY A 198 6.87 -5.66 6.31
CA GLY A 198 5.48 -5.75 6.78
C GLY A 198 5.38 -5.48 8.28
N VAL A 199 4.43 -4.67 8.69
CA VAL A 199 4.06 -4.49 10.10
C VAL A 199 2.56 -4.72 10.24
N ILE A 200 2.20 -5.56 11.19
CA ILE A 200 0.81 -5.97 11.43
C ILE A 200 0.47 -5.86 12.92
N THR A 201 -0.81 -5.70 13.24
CA THR A 201 -1.30 -5.99 14.59
C THR A 201 -1.67 -7.47 14.65
N TYR A 202 -0.96 -8.24 15.47
CA TYR A 202 -1.16 -9.67 15.62
C TYR A 202 -1.21 -10.02 17.11
N ASN A 203 -2.27 -10.70 17.55
CA ASN A 203 -2.51 -11.01 18.98
C ASN A 203 -2.44 -9.78 19.90
N ASN A 204 -2.96 -8.64 19.45
CA ASN A 204 -2.93 -7.32 20.10
C ASN A 204 -1.53 -6.70 20.25
N GLU A 205 -0.52 -7.23 19.58
CA GLU A 205 0.83 -6.67 19.56
C GLU A 205 1.23 -6.18 18.16
N ILE A 206 2.07 -5.16 18.11
CA ILE A 206 2.65 -4.66 16.86
C ILE A 206 3.85 -5.55 16.50
N LEU A 207 3.69 -6.33 15.45
CA LEU A 207 4.68 -7.27 14.95
C LEU A 207 5.27 -6.78 13.63
N ALA A 208 6.60 -6.62 13.57
CA ALA A 208 7.33 -6.49 12.31
C ALA A 208 7.65 -7.90 11.78
N LEU A 209 7.25 -8.16 10.55
CA LEU A 209 7.49 -9.43 9.87
C LEU A 209 8.94 -9.54 9.38
N PRO A 210 9.40 -10.73 8.98
CA PRO A 210 10.71 -10.90 8.32
C PRO A 210 10.84 -9.96 7.12
N VAL A 211 12.01 -9.37 6.98
CA VAL A 211 12.31 -8.39 5.91
C VAL A 211 12.43 -9.11 4.57
N THR A 212 11.89 -8.51 3.51
CA THR A 212 12.07 -8.98 2.13
C THR A 212 13.04 -8.07 1.40
N GLU A 213 14.06 -8.63 0.75
CA GLU A 213 14.91 -7.92 -0.20
C GLU A 213 14.24 -7.91 -1.57
N ILE A 214 14.27 -6.75 -2.23
CA ILE A 214 13.74 -6.57 -3.58
C ILE A 214 14.93 -6.42 -4.52
N VAL A 215 15.09 -7.38 -5.44
CA VAL A 215 16.13 -7.36 -6.48
C VAL A 215 15.45 -7.18 -7.82
N SER A 216 15.57 -5.99 -8.39
CA SER A 216 15.03 -5.70 -9.72
C SER A 216 16.07 -5.98 -10.79
N GLU A 217 15.67 -6.64 -11.89
CA GLU A 217 16.47 -6.75 -13.12
C GLU A 217 16.45 -5.44 -13.90
N ASN A 218 15.44 -4.58 -13.66
CA ASN A 218 15.32 -3.26 -14.23
C ASN A 218 16.12 -2.24 -13.40
N GLU A 219 16.30 -1.02 -13.91
CA GLU A 219 16.99 0.07 -13.21
C GLU A 219 16.33 0.48 -11.88
N PHE A 220 15.08 0.08 -11.65
CA PHE A 220 14.32 0.23 -10.40
C PHE A 220 13.12 -0.74 -10.39
N PHE A 221 12.45 -0.86 -9.25
CA PHE A 221 11.28 -1.74 -9.06
C PHE A 221 10.02 -1.14 -9.71
N ASP A 222 9.97 -1.18 -11.05
CA ASP A 222 8.87 -0.66 -11.86
C ASP A 222 7.69 -1.65 -11.97
N TYR A 223 6.67 -1.29 -12.75
CA TYR A 223 5.50 -2.13 -12.98
C TYR A 223 5.85 -3.50 -13.58
N GLU A 224 6.79 -3.53 -14.54
CA GLU A 224 7.22 -4.79 -15.16
C GLU A 224 7.96 -5.68 -14.15
N ALA A 225 8.79 -5.09 -13.31
CA ALA A 225 9.46 -5.81 -12.24
C ALA A 225 8.43 -6.37 -11.22
N LYS A 226 7.42 -5.58 -10.85
CA LYS A 226 6.39 -5.97 -9.87
C LYS A 226 5.46 -7.10 -10.36
N TYR A 227 5.10 -7.12 -11.64
CA TYR A 227 4.00 -7.99 -12.12
C TYR A 227 4.36 -8.91 -13.29
N LEU A 228 5.51 -8.71 -13.95
CA LEU A 228 5.93 -9.52 -15.10
C LEU A 228 7.14 -10.43 -14.81
N GLY A 229 7.48 -10.61 -13.52
CA GLY A 229 8.53 -11.54 -13.09
C GLY A 229 9.96 -11.06 -13.35
N LYS A 230 10.16 -9.73 -13.49
CA LYS A 230 11.49 -9.12 -13.65
C LYS A 230 12.10 -8.66 -12.32
N SER A 231 11.62 -9.19 -11.21
CA SER A 231 12.21 -9.01 -9.89
C SER A 231 12.23 -10.31 -9.11
N GLN A 232 13.15 -10.38 -8.16
CA GLN A 232 13.19 -11.42 -7.16
C GLN A 232 12.89 -10.79 -5.79
N GLU A 233 11.92 -11.38 -5.10
CA GLU A 233 11.53 -11.02 -3.74
C GLU A 233 12.07 -12.11 -2.80
N ILE A 234 13.11 -11.78 -2.03
CA ILE A 234 13.85 -12.75 -1.21
C ILE A 234 13.51 -12.53 0.25
N THR A 235 12.79 -13.49 0.84
CA THR A 235 12.40 -13.49 2.26
C THR A 235 12.95 -14.72 2.98
N PRO A 236 13.76 -14.59 4.04
CA PRO A 236 14.33 -13.35 4.61
C PRO A 236 15.33 -12.66 3.68
N ALA A 237 15.45 -11.34 3.83
CA ALA A 237 16.41 -10.52 3.08
C ALA A 237 17.86 -10.90 3.38
N ARG A 238 18.75 -10.77 2.38
CA ARG A 238 20.20 -11.04 2.50
C ARG A 238 20.94 -9.82 3.03
N ILE A 239 20.51 -9.30 4.17
CA ILE A 239 21.12 -8.19 4.91
C ILE A 239 21.60 -8.66 6.29
N SER A 240 22.43 -7.88 6.99
CA SER A 240 22.91 -8.25 8.31
C SER A 240 21.77 -8.27 9.35
N GLU A 241 21.99 -9.01 10.46
CA GLU A 241 21.02 -8.98 11.59
C GLU A 241 20.84 -7.59 12.18
N GLU A 242 21.90 -6.78 12.22
CA GLU A 242 21.86 -5.40 12.69
C GLU A 242 20.96 -4.56 11.78
N GLN A 243 21.15 -4.64 10.47
CA GLN A 243 20.31 -3.96 9.47
C GLN A 243 18.85 -4.42 9.58
N THR A 244 18.63 -5.74 9.71
CA THR A 244 17.28 -6.31 9.88
C THR A 244 16.58 -5.72 11.10
N LYS A 245 17.20 -5.77 12.28
CA LYS A 245 16.64 -5.19 13.52
C LYS A 245 16.39 -3.70 13.38
N LYS A 246 17.35 -2.95 12.80
CA LYS A 246 17.23 -1.51 12.62
C LYS A 246 16.03 -1.13 11.76
N VAL A 247 15.86 -1.75 10.59
CA VAL A 247 14.75 -1.41 9.69
C VAL A 247 13.39 -1.86 10.24
N GLN A 248 13.32 -3.00 10.94
CA GLN A 248 12.12 -3.45 11.63
C GLN A 248 11.69 -2.48 12.75
N GLU A 249 12.65 -1.99 13.56
CA GLU A 249 12.32 -1.00 14.62
C GLU A 249 11.86 0.34 14.03
N ILE A 250 12.45 0.78 12.92
CA ILE A 250 12.00 1.99 12.21
C ILE A 250 10.58 1.79 11.64
N ALA A 251 10.30 0.66 11.00
CA ALA A 251 8.97 0.35 10.49
C ALA A 251 7.92 0.31 11.61
N LYS A 252 8.23 -0.32 12.76
CA LYS A 252 7.37 -0.29 13.95
C LYS A 252 7.22 1.11 14.55
N LEU A 253 8.27 1.93 14.53
CA LEU A 253 8.21 3.32 14.98
C LEU A 253 7.22 4.12 14.12
N ILE A 254 7.33 4.01 12.79
CA ILE A 254 6.40 4.66 11.85
C ILE A 254 4.97 4.20 12.11
N TYR A 255 4.74 2.89 12.20
CA TYR A 255 3.42 2.30 12.49
C TYR A 255 2.79 2.89 13.77
N ARG A 256 3.58 2.96 14.87
CA ARG A 256 3.14 3.53 16.14
C ARG A 256 2.88 5.03 16.07
N LYS A 257 3.80 5.80 15.46
CA LYS A 257 3.70 7.28 15.38
C LYS A 257 2.52 7.73 14.53
N LEU A 258 2.21 6.99 13.47
CA LEU A 258 1.05 7.24 12.64
C LEU A 258 -0.24 6.63 13.21
N LYS A 259 -0.18 5.91 14.35
CA LYS A 259 -1.33 5.21 14.97
C LYS A 259 -2.02 4.26 13.98
N MET A 260 -1.21 3.50 13.25
CA MET A 260 -1.70 2.58 12.24
C MET A 260 -2.49 1.42 12.85
N LYS A 261 -3.42 0.88 12.07
CA LYS A 261 -4.15 -0.36 12.32
C LYS A 261 -4.02 -1.29 11.11
N GLY A 262 -4.35 -2.57 11.30
CA GLY A 262 -4.35 -3.55 10.22
C GLY A 262 -2.95 -3.81 9.67
N PHE A 263 -2.88 -3.94 8.36
CA PHE A 263 -1.63 -4.23 7.65
C PHE A 263 -0.95 -2.96 7.15
N SER A 264 0.36 -2.95 7.21
CA SER A 264 1.18 -1.98 6.48
C SER A 264 2.42 -2.66 5.94
N ARG A 265 2.95 -2.15 4.84
CA ARG A 265 4.21 -2.56 4.25
C ARG A 265 4.99 -1.31 3.88
N SER A 266 6.08 -1.07 4.61
CA SER A 266 6.98 0.06 4.38
C SER A 266 8.16 -0.36 3.53
N GLU A 267 8.54 0.47 2.57
CA GLU A 267 9.69 0.25 1.69
C GLU A 267 10.85 1.18 2.06
N PHE A 268 12.05 0.63 2.05
CA PHE A 268 13.28 1.32 2.43
C PHE A 268 14.39 0.99 1.45
N ILE A 269 15.33 1.93 1.28
CA ILE A 269 16.63 1.66 0.64
C ILE A 269 17.74 1.89 1.67
N PHE A 270 18.61 0.89 1.84
CA PHE A 270 19.83 1.01 2.63
C PHE A 270 20.87 1.81 1.85
N HIS A 271 20.84 3.13 1.99
CA HIS A 271 21.82 4.03 1.41
C HIS A 271 22.88 4.38 2.45
N ASN A 272 24.16 4.15 2.14
CA ASN A 272 25.28 4.31 3.09
C ASN A 272 25.06 3.59 4.44
N ASN A 273 24.55 2.35 4.39
CA ASN A 273 24.18 1.52 5.56
C ASN A 273 23.06 2.08 6.45
N GLU A 274 22.36 3.12 6.01
CA GLU A 274 21.22 3.70 6.71
C GLU A 274 19.92 3.46 5.94
N PRO A 275 18.86 2.97 6.58
CA PRO A 275 17.59 2.78 5.90
C PRO A 275 16.91 4.14 5.67
N HIS A 276 16.63 4.45 4.41
CA HIS A 276 15.85 5.60 3.97
C HIS A 276 14.47 5.13 3.56
N PHE A 277 13.45 5.72 4.16
CA PHE A 277 12.05 5.42 3.88
C PHE A 277 11.65 5.92 2.50
N ILE A 278 10.91 5.09 1.76
CA ILE A 278 10.43 5.39 0.40
C ILE A 278 8.91 5.61 0.41
N GLU A 279 8.15 4.60 0.84
CA GLU A 279 6.69 4.66 0.85
C GLU A 279 6.09 3.64 1.84
N MET A 280 4.79 3.77 2.12
CA MET A 280 4.02 2.82 2.92
C MET A 280 2.74 2.45 2.19
N ASN A 281 2.52 1.15 2.02
CA ASN A 281 1.27 0.57 1.54
C ASN A 281 0.42 0.09 2.71
N THR A 282 -0.84 0.52 2.77
CA THR A 282 -1.78 0.17 3.84
C THR A 282 -2.80 -0.89 3.44
N ASN A 283 -2.92 -1.18 2.14
CA ASN A 283 -3.59 -2.34 1.58
C ASN A 283 -2.63 -3.11 0.67
N PRO A 284 -1.61 -3.77 1.23
CA PRO A 284 -0.63 -4.51 0.44
C PRO A 284 -1.30 -5.68 -0.30
N GLY A 285 -0.67 -6.14 -1.38
CA GLY A 285 -1.10 -7.33 -2.10
C GLY A 285 -1.22 -8.54 -1.16
N LEU A 286 -2.29 -9.32 -1.33
CA LEU A 286 -2.62 -10.47 -0.47
C LEU A 286 -2.70 -11.80 -1.23
N SER A 287 -2.21 -11.85 -2.49
CA SER A 287 -2.02 -13.13 -3.17
C SER A 287 -0.90 -13.93 -2.48
N GLU A 288 -0.88 -15.24 -2.64
CA GLU A 288 0.14 -16.11 -2.04
C GLU A 288 1.57 -15.70 -2.46
N ALA A 289 1.72 -15.15 -3.66
CA ALA A 289 2.98 -14.64 -4.19
C ALA A 289 3.29 -13.20 -3.76
N SER A 290 2.41 -12.52 -3.03
CA SER A 290 2.64 -11.14 -2.57
C SER A 290 3.58 -11.11 -1.36
N ILE A 291 4.33 -10.02 -1.22
CA ILE A 291 5.37 -9.86 -0.18
C ILE A 291 4.82 -10.06 1.23
N LEU A 292 3.71 -9.41 1.61
CA LEU A 292 3.18 -9.51 2.98
C LEU A 292 2.77 -10.94 3.36
N PRO A 293 2.02 -11.71 2.54
CA PRO A 293 1.77 -13.14 2.74
C PRO A 293 3.05 -13.98 2.87
N GLN A 294 4.05 -13.76 2.03
CA GLN A 294 5.33 -14.47 2.13
C GLN A 294 6.07 -14.17 3.44
N GLN A 295 6.09 -12.91 3.86
CA GLN A 295 6.65 -12.48 5.15
C GLN A 295 5.92 -13.12 6.34
N ALA A 296 4.59 -13.20 6.29
CA ALA A 296 3.79 -13.86 7.33
C ALA A 296 4.11 -15.35 7.41
N GLN A 297 4.17 -16.04 6.28
CA GLN A 297 4.56 -17.45 6.21
C GLN A 297 5.98 -17.70 6.75
N ALA A 298 6.95 -16.84 6.40
CA ALA A 298 8.30 -16.90 6.94
C ALA A 298 8.37 -16.67 8.45
N ALA A 299 7.38 -15.96 9.03
CA ALA A 299 7.18 -15.81 10.47
C ALA A 299 6.41 -16.98 11.11
N GLY A 300 6.01 -17.99 10.35
CA GLY A 300 5.20 -19.12 10.82
C GLY A 300 3.70 -18.80 10.97
N ILE A 301 3.22 -17.69 10.39
CA ILE A 301 1.81 -17.26 10.43
C ILE A 301 1.14 -17.71 9.13
N SER A 302 0.14 -18.57 9.23
CA SER A 302 -0.66 -18.99 8.08
C SER A 302 -1.55 -17.86 7.57
N LEU A 303 -1.98 -17.92 6.29
CA LEU A 303 -2.94 -16.95 5.72
C LEU A 303 -4.26 -16.91 6.50
N LYS A 304 -4.72 -18.07 6.99
CA LYS A 304 -5.91 -18.17 7.84
C LYS A 304 -5.77 -17.36 9.13
N GLU A 305 -4.63 -17.48 9.79
CA GLU A 305 -4.33 -16.74 11.02
C GLU A 305 -4.12 -15.25 10.74
N LEU A 306 -3.39 -14.91 9.68
CA LEU A 306 -3.14 -13.53 9.27
C LEU A 306 -4.46 -12.78 9.02
N PHE A 307 -5.34 -13.36 8.22
CA PHE A 307 -6.62 -12.72 7.87
C PHE A 307 -7.60 -12.72 9.04
N GLY A 308 -7.64 -13.80 9.82
CA GLY A 308 -8.44 -13.87 11.04
C GLY A 308 -8.05 -12.82 12.06
N SER A 309 -6.75 -12.64 12.30
CA SER A 309 -6.23 -11.62 13.23
C SER A 309 -6.60 -10.19 12.81
N ALA A 310 -6.60 -9.89 11.51
CA ALA A 310 -7.03 -8.59 11.02
C ALA A 310 -8.50 -8.30 11.33
N ILE A 311 -9.39 -9.29 11.11
CA ILE A 311 -10.82 -9.18 11.44
C ILE A 311 -11.02 -9.04 12.96
N GLU A 312 -10.36 -9.89 13.75
CA GLU A 312 -10.48 -9.84 15.21
C GLU A 312 -9.97 -8.51 15.80
N THR A 313 -8.95 -7.91 15.18
CA THR A 313 -8.45 -6.57 15.55
C THR A 313 -9.47 -5.49 15.19
N ALA A 314 -10.06 -5.55 14.00
CA ALA A 314 -11.07 -4.59 13.55
C ALA A 314 -12.34 -4.60 14.42
N LEU A 315 -12.79 -5.78 14.84
CA LEU A 315 -13.98 -5.95 15.69
C LEU A 315 -13.80 -5.50 17.16
N LYS A 316 -12.55 -5.25 17.60
CA LYS A 316 -12.23 -4.77 18.95
C LYS A 316 -11.96 -3.26 19.02
N ALA A 317 -11.78 -2.64 17.85
CA ALA A 317 -11.47 -1.21 17.74
C ALA A 317 -12.72 -0.38 17.81
#